data_8d3e0c87f48ed97594e624ad51fda739
#
_entry.id   8d3e0c87f48ed97594e624ad51fda739
#
_cell.length_a   1.000
_cell.length_b   1.000
_cell.length_c   1.000
_cell.angle_alpha   90.00
_cell.angle_beta   90.00
_cell.angle_gamma   90.00
#
_symmetry.space_group_name_H-M   'P 1'
#
loop_
_entity.id
_entity.type
_entity.pdbx_description
1 polymer ?
#
loop_
_entity_poly.entity_id
_entity_poly.type
_entity_poly.pdbx_seq_one_letter_code
_entity_poly.pdbx_strand_id
1 'polypeptide(L)'
;MCILKNLFKLNIKQLTLYLCYFMLSFTAFSLNRNSEKIGTYLYGVTIDDSWDYNSTNISKIVKALKNMPVKPVARIVMSYDVSPEEYRDLFKEVNKVAYIMATPVDSSEMKKYRNVESYLRRFRKSYAVLSEYVDIWEIGNEVNGENWLGKNPQLIADKVYAAYNFIHKEKNSSTALTSYYFSPGSQKISMNEWLIKYIPNDMKKNLDYVLVSYYEDDNEGFQPDWKNVFQKLKNIFPNSKLGIGECGNSDSKATAESKIKMINHYYRMPRYTKNYIGGYFWWYWVQDAVFQKDGYKIQNEINKSINYTNMNLK
;
A
#
# COMPACT_ATOMS: atom_id res chain seq x y z
N MET A 1 40.12 50.00 1.20
CA MET A 1 40.62 48.67 0.75
C MET A 1 41.17 47.94 1.97
N CYS A 2 40.33 47.62 2.97
CA CYS A 2 40.75 46.92 4.20
C CYS A 2 39.61 46.19 4.95
N ILE A 3 38.61 45.60 4.25
CA ILE A 3 37.53 44.86 4.89
C ILE A 3 37.39 43.39 4.36
N LEU A 4 38.18 43.01 3.39
CA LEU A 4 38.05 41.68 2.71
C LEU A 4 39.12 40.65 3.09
N LYS A 5 39.92 40.84 4.15
CA LYS A 5 41.00 39.93 4.55
C LYS A 5 40.74 39.08 5.80
N ASN A 6 39.58 39.16 6.44
CA ASN A 6 39.31 38.38 7.69
C ASN A 6 38.34 37.20 7.57
N LEU A 7 37.97 36.78 6.36
CA LEU A 7 37.03 35.66 6.15
C LEU A 7 37.70 34.33 5.81
N PHE A 8 39.03 34.24 5.80
CA PHE A 8 39.75 32.99 5.48
C PHE A 8 40.70 32.53 6.58
N LYS A 9 40.21 32.38 7.80
CA LYS A 9 40.88 31.56 8.85
C LYS A 9 39.86 30.81 9.68
N LEU A 10 38.98 30.04 9.06
CA LEU A 10 38.35 28.94 9.77
C LEU A 10 39.37 27.81 9.83
N ASN A 11 39.88 27.56 11.04
CA ASN A 11 40.81 26.48 11.34
C ASN A 11 40.15 25.15 10.91
N ILE A 12 40.89 24.27 10.22
CA ILE A 12 40.44 22.97 9.72
C ILE A 12 39.68 22.18 10.81
N LYS A 13 40.08 22.32 12.08
CA LYS A 13 39.37 21.77 13.24
C LYS A 13 37.94 22.28 13.42
N GLN A 14 37.68 23.56 13.13
CA GLN A 14 36.34 24.14 13.21
C GLN A 14 35.46 23.72 12.04
N LEU A 15 36.05 23.60 10.83
CA LEU A 15 35.35 23.08 9.67
C LEU A 15 34.95 21.61 9.84
N THR A 16 35.85 20.78 10.43
CA THR A 16 35.58 19.39 10.76
C THR A 16 34.49 19.27 11.84
N LEU A 17 34.50 20.15 12.84
CA LEU A 17 33.47 20.17 13.88
C LEU A 17 32.11 20.58 13.32
N TYR A 18 32.03 21.57 12.41
CA TYR A 18 30.79 21.95 11.73
C TYR A 18 30.27 20.86 10.79
N LEU A 19 31.15 20.19 10.05
CA LEU A 19 30.79 19.03 9.21
C LEU A 19 30.30 17.83 10.07
N CYS A 20 30.96 17.54 11.19
CA CYS A 20 30.47 16.53 12.13
C CYS A 20 29.14 16.91 12.79
N TYR A 21 28.92 18.16 13.13
CA TYR A 21 27.63 18.65 13.69
C TYR A 21 26.53 18.61 12.62
N PHE A 22 26.85 18.95 11.36
CA PHE A 22 25.89 18.86 10.24
C PHE A 22 25.58 17.41 9.87
N MET A 23 26.57 16.52 9.89
CA MET A 23 26.34 15.07 9.71
C MET A 23 25.58 14.43 10.88
N LEU A 24 25.87 14.83 12.13
CA LEU A 24 25.15 14.37 13.31
C LEU A 24 23.71 14.91 13.37
N SER A 25 23.45 16.12 12.87
CA SER A 25 22.09 16.64 12.76
C SER A 25 21.28 15.93 11.66
N PHE A 26 21.91 15.54 10.54
CA PHE A 26 21.26 14.74 9.49
C PHE A 26 20.96 13.30 9.93
N THR A 27 21.86 12.68 10.71
CA THR A 27 21.63 11.33 11.28
C THR A 27 20.64 11.36 12.44
N ALA A 28 20.59 12.45 13.24
CA ALA A 28 19.62 12.60 14.33
C ALA A 28 18.19 12.86 13.83
N PHE A 29 18.00 13.47 12.65
CA PHE A 29 16.67 13.66 12.06
C PHE A 29 16.08 12.37 11.46
N SER A 30 16.92 11.38 11.14
CA SER A 30 16.45 10.06 10.67
C SER A 30 16.21 9.05 11.80
N LEU A 31 16.59 9.36 13.05
CA LEU A 31 16.57 8.41 14.17
C LEU A 31 15.44 8.58 15.18
N ASN A 32 14.52 9.53 14.98
CA ASN A 32 13.40 9.71 15.90
C ASN A 32 12.03 9.51 15.23
N ARG A 33 11.89 8.48 14.35
CA ARG A 33 10.60 7.84 14.19
C ARG A 33 10.44 6.89 15.39
N ASN A 34 9.70 7.31 16.42
CA ASN A 34 8.87 6.40 17.16
C ASN A 34 7.81 5.89 16.18
N SER A 35 8.21 5.04 15.23
CA SER A 35 7.28 4.26 14.44
C SER A 35 6.63 3.31 15.43
N GLU A 36 5.44 3.66 15.92
CA GLU A 36 4.54 2.65 16.45
C GLU A 36 4.57 1.53 15.42
N LYS A 37 5.19 0.40 15.80
CA LYS A 37 5.30 -0.73 14.87
C LYS A 37 3.89 -1.11 14.45
N ILE A 38 3.63 -1.09 13.16
CA ILE A 38 2.39 -1.61 12.59
C ILE A 38 2.11 -2.96 13.26
N GLY A 39 0.92 -3.12 13.82
CA GLY A 39 0.55 -4.30 14.59
C GLY A 39 0.72 -5.61 13.81
N THR A 40 0.63 -6.72 14.50
CA THR A 40 0.73 -8.07 13.89
C THR A 40 -0.48 -8.44 13.05
N TYR A 41 -1.56 -7.66 13.12
CA TYR A 41 -2.78 -7.79 12.34
C TYR A 41 -3.21 -6.41 11.85
N LEU A 42 -3.59 -6.31 10.57
CA LEU A 42 -3.92 -5.06 9.90
C LEU A 42 -5.39 -5.03 9.51
N TYR A 43 -5.96 -3.84 9.59
CA TYR A 43 -7.26 -3.53 8.99
C TYR A 43 -7.07 -2.34 8.06
N GLY A 44 -7.32 -2.56 6.78
CA GLY A 44 -7.10 -1.59 5.74
C GLY A 44 -8.37 -1.01 5.16
N VAL A 45 -8.24 0.17 4.59
CA VAL A 45 -9.22 0.80 3.69
C VAL A 45 -8.46 1.48 2.56
N THR A 46 -9.09 1.62 1.39
CA THR A 46 -8.48 2.30 0.24
C THR A 46 -9.00 3.73 0.09
N ILE A 47 -8.09 4.65 -0.10
CA ILE A 47 -8.34 6.03 -0.52
C ILE A 47 -7.86 6.10 -1.96
N ASP A 48 -8.82 6.04 -2.89
CA ASP A 48 -8.55 6.08 -4.32
C ASP A 48 -8.45 7.52 -4.86
N ASP A 49 -8.07 7.66 -6.11
CA ASP A 49 -7.80 8.93 -6.77
C ASP A 49 -9.02 9.61 -7.42
N SER A 50 -10.23 9.09 -7.19
CA SER A 50 -11.45 9.58 -7.85
C SER A 50 -12.02 10.87 -7.23
N TRP A 51 -11.33 11.48 -6.26
CA TRP A 51 -11.82 12.64 -5.51
C TRP A 51 -10.88 13.84 -5.58
N ASP A 52 -11.47 15.03 -5.59
CA ASP A 52 -10.73 16.27 -5.31
C ASP A 52 -10.36 16.33 -3.81
N TYR A 53 -9.10 16.23 -3.49
CA TYR A 53 -8.55 16.25 -2.13
C TYR A 53 -8.37 17.67 -1.57
N ASN A 54 -9.43 18.49 -1.68
CA ASN A 54 -9.46 19.76 -0.96
C ASN A 54 -9.53 19.55 0.56
N SER A 55 -9.28 20.60 1.34
CA SER A 55 -9.24 20.55 2.80
C SER A 55 -10.51 19.99 3.44
N THR A 56 -11.69 20.24 2.85
CA THR A 56 -12.99 19.75 3.33
C THR A 56 -13.09 18.23 3.18
N ASN A 57 -12.70 17.70 2.02
CA ASN A 57 -12.74 16.27 1.75
C ASN A 57 -11.70 15.52 2.58
N ILE A 58 -10.49 16.04 2.69
CA ILE A 58 -9.43 15.48 3.57
C ILE A 58 -9.94 15.42 5.02
N SER A 59 -10.59 16.47 5.52
CA SER A 59 -11.15 16.47 6.89
C SER A 59 -12.20 15.39 7.13
N LYS A 60 -13.06 15.10 6.14
CA LYS A 60 -14.06 14.01 6.23
C LYS A 60 -13.37 12.64 6.27
N ILE A 61 -12.38 12.40 5.41
CA ILE A 61 -11.59 11.17 5.37
C ILE A 61 -10.89 10.94 6.72
N VAL A 62 -10.17 11.93 7.23
CA VAL A 62 -9.47 11.87 8.51
C VAL A 62 -10.43 11.59 9.68
N LYS A 63 -11.61 12.23 9.68
CA LYS A 63 -12.65 11.97 10.70
C LYS A 63 -13.15 10.52 10.64
N ALA A 64 -13.38 9.98 9.45
CA ALA A 64 -13.83 8.60 9.28
C ALA A 64 -12.75 7.59 9.73
N LEU A 65 -11.48 7.80 9.37
CA LEU A 65 -10.35 6.97 9.84
C LEU A 65 -10.20 7.01 11.37
N LYS A 66 -10.29 8.20 11.98
CA LYS A 66 -10.17 8.38 13.42
C LYS A 66 -11.28 7.66 14.21
N ASN A 67 -12.44 7.44 13.59
CA ASN A 67 -13.58 6.76 14.19
C ASN A 67 -13.52 5.23 14.04
N MET A 68 -12.47 4.67 13.45
CA MET A 68 -12.26 3.23 13.40
C MET A 68 -11.81 2.67 14.77
N PRO A 69 -12.20 1.42 15.12
CA PRO A 69 -11.90 0.82 16.43
C PRO A 69 -10.41 0.65 16.74
N VAL A 70 -9.59 0.63 15.70
CA VAL A 70 -8.13 0.52 15.75
C VAL A 70 -7.51 1.51 14.77
N LYS A 71 -6.24 1.87 14.97
CA LYS A 71 -5.49 2.64 13.97
C LYS A 71 -5.38 1.84 12.68
N PRO A 72 -6.07 2.21 11.59
CA PRO A 72 -6.09 1.43 10.35
C PRO A 72 -4.84 1.65 9.51
N VAL A 73 -4.69 0.86 8.44
CA VAL A 73 -3.80 1.18 7.33
C VAL A 73 -4.62 1.80 6.20
N ALA A 74 -4.34 3.05 5.86
CA ALA A 74 -4.91 3.70 4.70
C ALA A 74 -4.02 3.42 3.47
N ARG A 75 -4.54 2.65 2.50
CA ARG A 75 -3.91 2.46 1.20
C ARG A 75 -4.27 3.65 0.33
N ILE A 76 -3.30 4.49 -0.03
CA ILE A 76 -3.52 5.69 -0.84
C ILE A 76 -3.04 5.39 -2.26
N VAL A 77 -3.98 5.33 -3.20
CA VAL A 77 -3.72 5.10 -4.62
C VAL A 77 -3.54 6.43 -5.32
N MET A 78 -2.45 6.56 -6.09
CA MET A 78 -2.04 7.80 -6.72
C MET A 78 -2.23 7.73 -8.23
N SER A 79 -2.90 8.72 -8.82
CA SER A 79 -3.12 8.85 -10.26
C SER A 79 -1.83 9.16 -11.03
N TYR A 80 -1.74 8.66 -12.26
CA TYR A 80 -0.64 8.95 -13.19
C TYR A 80 -0.50 10.44 -13.49
N ASP A 81 -1.63 11.13 -13.68
CA ASP A 81 -1.67 12.51 -14.14
C ASP A 81 -1.53 13.53 -13.00
N VAL A 82 -1.49 13.05 -11.73
CA VAL A 82 -1.36 13.90 -10.53
C VAL A 82 0.05 13.75 -9.95
N SER A 83 0.70 14.86 -9.67
CA SER A 83 2.05 14.86 -9.12
C SER A 83 2.07 14.43 -7.64
N PRO A 84 3.14 13.78 -7.14
CA PRO A 84 3.24 13.42 -5.73
C PRO A 84 3.12 14.60 -4.77
N GLU A 85 3.50 15.79 -5.20
CA GLU A 85 3.41 17.02 -4.41
C GLU A 85 1.97 17.39 -4.05
N GLU A 86 1.02 17.10 -4.96
CA GLU A 86 -0.41 17.39 -4.78
C GLU A 86 -1.06 16.49 -3.72
N TYR A 87 -0.49 15.32 -3.45
CA TYR A 87 -0.94 14.41 -2.39
C TYR A 87 -0.41 14.77 -1.00
N ARG A 88 0.54 15.71 -0.87
CA ARG A 88 1.24 15.97 0.39
C ARG A 88 0.29 16.25 1.55
N ASP A 89 -0.71 17.09 1.38
CA ASP A 89 -1.65 17.45 2.44
C ASP A 89 -2.51 16.26 2.86
N LEU A 90 -2.97 15.44 1.90
CA LEU A 90 -3.67 14.20 2.21
C LEU A 90 -2.80 13.25 3.05
N PHE A 91 -1.58 12.96 2.60
CA PHE A 91 -0.67 12.06 3.30
C PHE A 91 -0.35 12.58 4.71
N LYS A 92 -0.04 13.86 4.84
CA LYS A 92 0.25 14.52 6.11
C LYS A 92 -0.90 14.41 7.11
N GLU A 93 -2.12 14.67 6.68
CA GLU A 93 -3.28 14.64 7.57
C GLU A 93 -3.70 13.20 7.91
N VAL A 94 -3.68 12.28 6.95
CA VAL A 94 -3.97 10.86 7.16
C VAL A 94 -2.96 10.20 8.09
N ASN A 95 -1.67 10.51 7.96
CA ASN A 95 -0.62 9.94 8.82
C ASN A 95 -0.83 10.21 10.32
N LYS A 96 -1.56 11.24 10.69
CA LYS A 96 -1.89 11.54 12.09
C LYS A 96 -2.83 10.51 12.73
N VAL A 97 -3.63 9.80 11.92
CA VAL A 97 -4.72 8.92 12.39
C VAL A 97 -4.66 7.49 11.84
N ALA A 98 -3.83 7.23 10.84
CA ALA A 98 -3.66 5.93 10.20
C ALA A 98 -2.18 5.66 9.89
N TYR A 99 -1.82 4.39 9.69
CA TYR A 99 -0.62 4.03 8.93
C TYR A 99 -0.90 4.21 7.44
N ILE A 100 0.12 4.47 6.64
CA ILE A 100 -0.06 4.69 5.21
C ILE A 100 0.67 3.63 4.39
N MET A 101 -0.08 2.94 3.51
CA MET A 101 0.46 2.19 2.39
C MET A 101 0.28 3.04 1.13
N ALA A 102 1.39 3.51 0.55
CA ALA A 102 1.36 4.28 -0.69
C ALA A 102 1.40 3.37 -1.91
N THR A 103 0.50 3.60 -2.87
CA THR A 103 0.45 2.94 -4.18
C THR A 103 0.76 3.97 -5.27
N PRO A 104 2.04 4.21 -5.60
CA PRO A 104 2.43 5.25 -6.57
C PRO A 104 1.92 5.00 -7.98
N VAL A 105 1.62 3.73 -8.32
CA VAL A 105 1.13 3.30 -9.64
C VAL A 105 0.03 2.26 -9.45
N ASP A 106 -1.19 2.62 -9.82
CA ASP A 106 -2.31 1.69 -9.89
C ASP A 106 -2.13 0.68 -11.05
N SER A 107 -2.75 -0.50 -10.91
CA SER A 107 -2.69 -1.56 -11.92
C SER A 107 -3.20 -1.08 -13.28
N SER A 108 -4.32 -0.37 -13.31
CA SER A 108 -4.92 0.17 -14.54
C SER A 108 -4.00 1.14 -15.30
N GLU A 109 -3.06 1.77 -14.60
CA GLU A 109 -2.15 2.78 -15.14
C GLU A 109 -0.75 2.26 -15.46
N MET A 110 -0.42 1.04 -15.04
CA MET A 110 0.93 0.45 -15.22
C MET A 110 1.41 0.50 -16.67
N LYS A 111 0.52 0.31 -17.66
CA LYS A 111 0.84 0.38 -19.10
C LYS A 111 1.25 1.76 -19.59
N LYS A 112 0.87 2.84 -18.90
CA LYS A 112 1.28 4.22 -19.21
C LYS A 112 2.80 4.40 -19.00
N TYR A 113 3.40 3.64 -18.13
CA TYR A 113 4.85 3.59 -17.90
C TYR A 113 5.50 2.62 -18.87
N ARG A 114 5.96 3.13 -20.04
CA ARG A 114 6.40 2.30 -21.17
C ARG A 114 7.64 1.42 -20.90
N ASN A 115 8.47 1.79 -19.94
CA ASN A 115 9.70 1.08 -19.59
C ASN A 115 10.00 1.13 -18.09
N VAL A 116 11.01 0.38 -17.66
CA VAL A 116 11.46 0.28 -16.27
C VAL A 116 11.82 1.64 -15.70
N GLU A 117 12.56 2.48 -16.45
CA GLU A 117 13.02 3.78 -15.95
C GLU A 117 11.87 4.76 -15.71
N SER A 118 10.84 4.79 -16.57
CA SER A 118 9.67 5.65 -16.36
C SER A 118 8.89 5.23 -15.10
N TYR A 119 8.76 3.93 -14.84
CA TYR A 119 8.15 3.38 -13.65
C TYR A 119 8.96 3.72 -12.39
N LEU A 120 10.26 3.47 -12.42
CA LEU A 120 11.17 3.75 -11.30
C LEU A 120 11.22 5.26 -10.97
N ARG A 121 11.14 6.12 -11.98
CA ARG A 121 11.10 7.58 -11.79
C ARG A 121 9.88 8.01 -10.98
N ARG A 122 8.71 7.39 -11.18
CA ARG A 122 7.52 7.65 -10.37
C ARG A 122 7.77 7.31 -8.90
N PHE A 123 8.39 6.15 -8.63
CA PHE A 123 8.75 5.75 -7.26
C PHE A 123 9.77 6.69 -6.63
N ARG A 124 10.82 7.06 -7.35
CA ARG A 124 11.83 8.00 -6.86
C ARG A 124 11.20 9.37 -6.50
N LYS A 125 10.34 9.88 -7.37
CA LYS A 125 9.65 11.15 -7.14
C LYS A 125 8.68 11.05 -5.95
N SER A 126 7.86 10.02 -5.88
CA SER A 126 6.93 9.79 -4.77
C SER A 126 7.68 9.64 -3.44
N TYR A 127 8.79 8.90 -3.42
CA TYR A 127 9.61 8.73 -2.23
C TYR A 127 10.22 10.05 -1.75
N ALA A 128 10.78 10.84 -2.65
CA ALA A 128 11.39 12.13 -2.30
C ALA A 128 10.38 13.10 -1.65
N VAL A 129 9.10 13.02 -2.03
CA VAL A 129 8.06 13.96 -1.57
C VAL A 129 7.31 13.44 -0.34
N LEU A 130 7.07 12.11 -0.25
CA LEU A 130 6.07 11.53 0.65
C LEU A 130 6.67 10.58 1.70
N SER A 131 7.95 10.23 1.63
CA SER A 131 8.54 9.18 2.47
C SER A 131 8.45 9.43 3.97
N GLU A 132 8.33 10.68 4.39
CA GLU A 132 8.12 11.03 5.81
C GLU A 132 6.75 10.60 6.36
N TYR A 133 5.76 10.30 5.49
CA TYR A 133 4.40 9.91 5.88
C TYR A 133 4.11 8.43 5.63
N VAL A 134 4.92 7.75 4.80
CA VAL A 134 4.62 6.40 4.30
C VAL A 134 5.27 5.31 5.15
N ASP A 135 4.47 4.34 5.58
CA ASP A 135 4.91 3.17 6.34
C ASP A 135 5.21 1.96 5.44
N ILE A 136 4.45 1.80 4.35
CA ILE A 136 4.57 0.69 3.39
C ILE A 136 4.48 1.23 1.97
N TRP A 137 5.35 0.77 1.08
CA TRP A 137 5.31 1.10 -0.33
C TRP A 137 4.80 -0.10 -1.14
N GLU A 138 3.66 0.03 -1.77
CA GLU A 138 3.15 -0.97 -2.70
C GLU A 138 3.90 -0.81 -4.03
N ILE A 139 4.88 -1.69 -4.24
CA ILE A 139 5.80 -1.64 -5.39
C ILE A 139 5.21 -2.22 -6.68
N GLY A 140 4.06 -2.86 -6.59
CA GLY A 140 3.30 -3.38 -7.72
C GLY A 140 1.91 -3.78 -7.27
N ASN A 141 0.89 -3.27 -7.97
CA ASN A 141 -0.51 -3.62 -7.77
C ASN A 141 -0.97 -4.57 -8.87
N GLU A 142 -1.62 -5.69 -8.48
CA GLU A 142 -2.23 -6.70 -9.36
C GLU A 142 -1.32 -7.20 -10.48
N VAL A 143 -0.06 -7.41 -10.17
CA VAL A 143 1.06 -7.58 -11.11
C VAL A 143 0.89 -8.71 -12.15
N ASN A 144 -0.03 -9.62 -11.95
CA ASN A 144 -0.36 -10.73 -12.86
C ASN A 144 -1.60 -10.47 -13.74
N GLY A 145 -2.14 -9.25 -13.75
CA GLY A 145 -3.30 -8.84 -14.53
C GLY A 145 -2.97 -8.51 -15.99
N GLU A 146 -2.57 -9.52 -16.78
CA GLU A 146 -2.13 -9.31 -18.17
C GLU A 146 -3.14 -8.58 -19.06
N ASN A 147 -4.43 -8.69 -18.75
CA ASN A 147 -5.49 -8.06 -19.52
C ASN A 147 -5.46 -6.52 -19.44
N TRP A 148 -5.02 -5.96 -18.31
CA TRP A 148 -4.97 -4.51 -18.10
C TRP A 148 -3.56 -3.95 -17.92
N LEU A 149 -2.59 -4.73 -17.43
CA LEU A 149 -1.20 -4.30 -17.25
C LEU A 149 -0.40 -4.29 -18.56
N GLY A 150 -0.78 -5.12 -19.52
CA GLY A 150 -0.08 -5.34 -20.79
C GLY A 150 0.45 -6.76 -20.95
N LYS A 151 0.71 -7.14 -22.20
CA LYS A 151 1.01 -8.54 -22.62
C LYS A 151 2.48 -8.96 -22.38
N ASN A 152 3.28 -8.17 -21.70
CA ASN A 152 4.68 -8.51 -21.41
C ASN A 152 4.90 -8.69 -19.90
N PRO A 153 4.70 -9.89 -19.35
CA PRO A 153 4.84 -10.15 -17.92
C PRO A 153 6.28 -9.95 -17.41
N GLN A 154 7.29 -10.16 -18.27
CA GLN A 154 8.69 -9.92 -17.89
C GLN A 154 8.92 -8.40 -17.67
N LEU A 155 8.42 -7.54 -18.55
CA LEU A 155 8.54 -6.08 -18.35
C LEU A 155 7.81 -5.62 -17.06
N ILE A 156 6.67 -6.22 -16.73
CA ILE A 156 5.96 -5.93 -15.48
C ILE A 156 6.85 -6.32 -14.29
N ALA A 157 7.39 -7.52 -14.29
CA ALA A 157 8.29 -8.01 -13.25
C ALA A 157 9.55 -7.14 -13.12
N ASP A 158 10.16 -6.71 -14.24
CA ASP A 158 11.34 -5.85 -14.24
C ASP A 158 11.05 -4.47 -13.63
N LYS A 159 9.88 -3.88 -13.93
CA LYS A 159 9.43 -2.61 -13.32
C LYS A 159 9.31 -2.75 -11.80
N VAL A 160 8.61 -3.79 -11.36
CA VAL A 160 8.39 -4.08 -9.94
C VAL A 160 9.71 -4.35 -9.22
N TYR A 161 10.61 -5.11 -9.86
CA TYR A 161 11.91 -5.40 -9.28
C TYR A 161 12.80 -4.16 -9.16
N ALA A 162 12.75 -3.24 -10.12
CA ALA A 162 13.45 -1.97 -10.03
C ALA A 162 12.92 -1.10 -8.86
N ALA A 163 11.60 -1.03 -8.69
CA ALA A 163 10.97 -0.35 -7.56
C ALA A 163 11.34 -1.01 -6.22
N TYR A 164 11.35 -2.36 -6.15
CA TYR A 164 11.79 -3.12 -4.99
C TYR A 164 13.25 -2.78 -4.62
N ASN A 165 14.17 -2.82 -5.57
CA ASN A 165 15.58 -2.51 -5.31
C ASN A 165 15.73 -1.10 -4.73
N PHE A 166 15.04 -0.11 -5.30
CA PHE A 166 15.09 1.25 -4.82
C PHE A 166 14.48 1.39 -3.42
N ILE A 167 13.26 0.93 -3.20
CA ILE A 167 12.54 1.12 -1.94
C ILE A 167 13.12 0.26 -0.81
N HIS A 168 13.31 -1.04 -1.07
CA HIS A 168 13.75 -1.98 -0.04
C HIS A 168 15.25 -1.92 0.20
N LYS A 169 16.06 -2.04 -0.87
CA LYS A 169 17.51 -2.18 -0.72
C LYS A 169 18.22 -0.84 -0.53
N GLU A 170 17.85 0.21 -1.29
CA GLU A 170 18.55 1.50 -1.20
C GLU A 170 17.98 2.38 -0.06
N LYS A 171 16.67 2.31 0.21
CA LYS A 171 16.00 3.17 1.19
C LYS A 171 15.67 2.47 2.50
N ASN A 172 15.82 1.14 2.58
CA ASN A 172 15.49 0.33 3.74
C ASN A 172 14.05 0.58 4.25
N SER A 173 13.10 0.69 3.30
CA SER A 173 11.69 0.94 3.58
C SER A 173 10.87 -0.31 3.28
N SER A 174 9.76 -0.51 4.01
CA SER A 174 8.89 -1.67 3.85
C SER A 174 8.18 -1.68 2.50
N THR A 175 8.09 -2.86 1.90
CA THR A 175 7.52 -3.07 0.56
C THR A 175 6.34 -4.04 0.59
N ALA A 176 5.32 -3.76 -0.23
CA ALA A 176 4.20 -4.65 -0.49
C ALA A 176 4.10 -4.97 -1.99
N LEU A 177 3.67 -6.19 -2.29
CA LEU A 177 3.34 -6.66 -3.62
C LEU A 177 1.93 -7.23 -3.60
N THR A 178 1.04 -6.73 -4.46
CA THR A 178 -0.32 -7.24 -4.60
C THR A 178 -0.48 -7.99 -5.92
N SER A 179 -1.12 -9.17 -5.86
CA SER A 179 -1.48 -9.98 -7.02
C SER A 179 -2.98 -10.21 -7.07
N TYR A 180 -3.55 -10.28 -8.26
CA TYR A 180 -4.96 -10.58 -8.43
C TYR A 180 -5.19 -12.10 -8.42
N TYR A 181 -6.19 -12.57 -7.67
CA TYR A 181 -6.61 -13.95 -7.71
C TYR A 181 -7.75 -14.11 -8.72
N PHE A 182 -7.50 -14.87 -9.77
CA PHE A 182 -8.50 -15.23 -10.77
C PHE A 182 -9.16 -16.56 -10.43
N SER A 183 -10.44 -16.69 -10.74
CA SER A 183 -11.10 -18.00 -10.69
C SER A 183 -10.39 -19.04 -11.59
N PRO A 184 -10.32 -20.30 -11.19
CA PRO A 184 -9.60 -21.33 -11.94
C PRO A 184 -10.07 -21.42 -13.40
N GLY A 185 -9.13 -21.43 -14.33
CA GLY A 185 -9.39 -21.53 -15.77
C GLY A 185 -9.68 -20.20 -16.49
N SER A 186 -9.85 -19.09 -15.78
CA SER A 186 -10.10 -17.77 -16.39
C SER A 186 -8.85 -17.11 -16.99
N GLN A 187 -7.66 -17.57 -16.63
CA GLN A 187 -6.37 -17.08 -17.12
C GLN A 187 -5.47 -18.23 -17.63
N LYS A 188 -4.53 -17.90 -18.53
CA LYS A 188 -3.57 -18.86 -19.10
C LYS A 188 -2.64 -19.48 -18.04
N ILE A 189 -2.22 -18.65 -17.06
CA ILE A 189 -1.39 -19.07 -15.93
C ILE A 189 -2.03 -18.55 -14.64
N SER A 190 -1.99 -19.36 -13.62
CA SER A 190 -2.51 -18.98 -12.30
C SER A 190 -1.65 -17.89 -11.65
N MET A 191 -2.22 -17.21 -10.65
CA MET A 191 -1.48 -16.24 -9.81
C MET A 191 -0.18 -16.86 -9.26
N ASN A 192 -0.23 -18.07 -8.73
CA ASN A 192 0.95 -18.72 -8.16
C ASN A 192 2.02 -19.03 -9.21
N GLU A 193 1.62 -19.54 -10.37
CA GLU A 193 2.55 -19.82 -11.48
C GLU A 193 3.23 -18.52 -11.96
N TRP A 194 2.47 -17.42 -12.06
CA TRP A 194 3.01 -16.13 -12.43
C TRP A 194 4.07 -15.66 -11.41
N LEU A 195 3.75 -15.71 -10.13
CA LEU A 195 4.65 -15.32 -9.04
C LEU A 195 5.91 -16.19 -8.99
N ILE A 196 5.79 -17.50 -9.18
CA ILE A 196 6.93 -18.43 -9.23
C ILE A 196 7.83 -18.09 -10.41
N LYS A 197 7.25 -17.83 -11.58
CA LYS A 197 7.97 -17.67 -12.84
C LYS A 197 8.69 -16.34 -12.95
N TYR A 198 8.03 -15.23 -12.57
CA TYR A 198 8.50 -13.90 -12.90
C TYR A 198 9.12 -13.12 -11.73
N ILE A 199 8.75 -13.42 -10.48
CA ILE A 199 9.35 -12.73 -9.33
C ILE A 199 10.73 -13.30 -9.00
N PRO A 200 11.79 -12.46 -8.89
CA PRO A 200 13.15 -12.90 -8.54
C PRO A 200 13.22 -13.57 -7.15
N ASN A 201 14.13 -14.52 -6.98
CA ASN A 201 14.26 -15.31 -5.76
C ASN A 201 14.66 -14.48 -4.54
N ASP A 202 15.47 -13.45 -4.69
CA ASP A 202 15.83 -12.55 -3.59
C ASP A 202 14.62 -11.74 -3.13
N MET A 203 13.77 -11.29 -4.04
CA MET A 203 12.52 -10.62 -3.74
C MET A 203 11.52 -11.57 -3.04
N LYS A 204 11.39 -12.83 -3.49
CA LYS A 204 10.55 -13.84 -2.82
C LYS A 204 10.97 -14.07 -1.36
N LYS A 205 12.25 -13.94 -1.04
CA LYS A 205 12.78 -14.14 0.32
C LYS A 205 12.65 -12.92 1.22
N ASN A 206 12.61 -11.72 0.64
CA ASN A 206 12.81 -10.49 1.41
C ASN A 206 11.68 -9.45 1.26
N LEU A 207 10.60 -9.72 0.50
CA LEU A 207 9.42 -8.89 0.52
C LEU A 207 8.79 -8.86 1.90
N ASP A 208 8.41 -7.67 2.37
CA ASP A 208 7.79 -7.50 3.69
C ASP A 208 6.33 -7.96 3.68
N TYR A 209 5.59 -7.61 2.63
CA TYR A 209 4.17 -7.92 2.48
C TYR A 209 3.87 -8.49 1.10
N VAL A 210 3.06 -9.57 1.06
CA VAL A 210 2.47 -10.11 -0.18
C VAL A 210 0.97 -10.21 0.01
N LEU A 211 0.24 -9.50 -0.83
CA LEU A 211 -1.17 -9.28 -0.70
C LEU A 211 -1.94 -9.83 -1.91
N VAL A 212 -3.21 -10.14 -1.71
CA VAL A 212 -4.10 -10.65 -2.75
C VAL A 212 -5.25 -9.66 -2.96
N SER A 213 -5.43 -9.20 -4.19
CA SER A 213 -6.63 -8.51 -4.65
C SER A 213 -7.65 -9.51 -5.14
N TYR A 214 -8.93 -9.34 -4.75
CA TYR A 214 -9.99 -10.23 -5.18
C TYR A 214 -11.37 -9.56 -5.13
N TYR A 215 -12.13 -9.76 -6.19
CA TYR A 215 -13.51 -9.31 -6.34
C TYR A 215 -14.41 -10.49 -6.76
N GLU A 216 -15.41 -10.81 -5.91
CA GLU A 216 -16.34 -11.91 -6.18
C GLU A 216 -17.19 -11.63 -7.41
N ASP A 217 -17.63 -10.37 -7.58
CA ASP A 217 -18.44 -9.90 -8.69
C ASP A 217 -17.71 -10.02 -10.04
N ASP A 218 -16.40 -9.79 -10.09
CA ASP A 218 -15.58 -10.00 -11.30
C ASP A 218 -15.30 -11.49 -11.59
N ASN A 219 -15.58 -12.37 -10.65
CA ASN A 219 -15.33 -13.81 -10.72
C ASN A 219 -16.62 -14.63 -10.59
N GLU A 220 -17.76 -14.09 -11.05
CA GLU A 220 -19.07 -14.78 -11.09
C GLU A 220 -19.50 -15.35 -9.72
N GLY A 221 -19.11 -14.71 -8.62
CA GLY A 221 -19.40 -15.12 -7.25
C GLY A 221 -18.54 -16.29 -6.76
N PHE A 222 -17.49 -16.68 -7.48
CA PHE A 222 -16.59 -17.74 -7.04
C PHE A 222 -15.95 -17.43 -5.68
N GLN A 223 -15.91 -18.41 -4.79
CA GLN A 223 -15.27 -18.31 -3.47
C GLN A 223 -13.99 -19.12 -3.44
N PRO A 224 -12.81 -18.47 -3.37
CA PRO A 224 -11.53 -19.16 -3.27
C PRO A 224 -11.41 -19.99 -1.98
N ASP A 225 -10.72 -21.13 -2.06
CA ASP A 225 -10.18 -21.78 -0.86
C ASP A 225 -9.01 -20.95 -0.30
N TRP A 226 -9.34 -19.92 0.48
CA TRP A 226 -8.38 -18.98 1.04
C TRP A 226 -7.28 -19.64 1.86
N LYS A 227 -7.59 -20.75 2.55
CA LYS A 227 -6.59 -21.52 3.30
C LYS A 227 -5.51 -22.07 2.36
N ASN A 228 -5.94 -22.67 1.25
CA ASN A 228 -5.02 -23.17 0.23
C ASN A 228 -4.27 -22.04 -0.48
N VAL A 229 -4.94 -20.93 -0.81
CA VAL A 229 -4.32 -19.75 -1.43
C VAL A 229 -3.18 -19.23 -0.56
N PHE A 230 -3.43 -18.94 0.72
CA PHE A 230 -2.41 -18.39 1.62
C PHE A 230 -1.33 -19.42 1.99
N GLN A 231 -1.65 -20.72 2.03
CA GLN A 231 -0.63 -21.74 2.22
C GLN A 231 0.34 -21.82 1.02
N LYS A 232 -0.14 -21.71 -0.21
CA LYS A 232 0.69 -21.66 -1.41
C LYS A 232 1.55 -20.40 -1.43
N LEU A 233 0.97 -19.23 -1.12
CA LEU A 233 1.73 -17.97 -1.02
C LEU A 233 2.82 -18.05 0.04
N LYS A 234 2.56 -18.66 1.20
CA LYS A 234 3.56 -18.87 2.25
C LYS A 234 4.75 -19.71 1.77
N ASN A 235 4.50 -20.70 0.92
CA ASN A 235 5.58 -21.52 0.35
C ASN A 235 6.43 -20.73 -0.65
N ILE A 236 5.83 -19.81 -1.42
CA ILE A 236 6.54 -18.96 -2.39
C ILE A 236 7.29 -17.83 -1.65
N PHE A 237 6.68 -17.24 -0.61
CA PHE A 237 7.17 -16.08 0.14
C PHE A 237 7.26 -16.41 1.65
N PRO A 238 8.22 -17.23 2.06
CA PRO A 238 8.25 -17.82 3.40
C PRO A 238 8.40 -16.81 4.55
N ASN A 239 9.00 -15.66 4.26
CA ASN A 239 9.29 -14.62 5.25
C ASN A 239 8.32 -13.44 5.22
N SER A 240 7.48 -13.34 4.18
CA SER A 240 6.55 -12.22 4.01
C SER A 240 5.32 -12.36 4.89
N LYS A 241 4.77 -11.23 5.30
CA LYS A 241 3.42 -11.12 5.85
C LYS A 241 2.41 -11.22 4.71
N LEU A 242 1.34 -12.00 4.91
CA LEU A 242 0.35 -12.31 3.87
C LEU A 242 -1.02 -11.75 4.24
N GLY A 243 -1.78 -11.28 3.25
CA GLY A 243 -3.13 -10.77 3.52
C GLY A 243 -3.92 -10.44 2.26
N ILE A 244 -5.12 -9.90 2.47
CA ILE A 244 -5.96 -9.34 1.41
C ILE A 244 -5.51 -7.90 1.16
N GLY A 245 -5.07 -7.60 -0.06
CA GLY A 245 -4.57 -6.28 -0.47
C GLY A 245 -5.63 -5.38 -1.06
N GLU A 246 -6.70 -5.98 -1.57
CA GLU A 246 -7.82 -5.27 -2.15
C GLU A 246 -9.05 -6.16 -2.19
N CYS A 247 -10.20 -5.62 -1.82
CA CYS A 247 -11.50 -6.26 -1.95
C CYS A 247 -12.60 -5.19 -2.05
N GLY A 248 -13.71 -5.54 -2.65
CA GLY A 248 -14.83 -4.61 -2.84
C GLY A 248 -16.01 -5.29 -3.52
N ASN A 249 -17.00 -4.48 -3.90
CA ASN A 249 -18.08 -4.85 -4.78
C ASN A 249 -18.20 -3.76 -5.85
N SER A 250 -17.73 -4.06 -7.04
CA SER A 250 -17.66 -3.15 -8.18
C SER A 250 -18.87 -3.25 -9.11
N ASP A 251 -19.79 -4.20 -8.87
CA ASP A 251 -21.02 -4.33 -9.65
C ASP A 251 -21.83 -3.02 -9.62
N SER A 252 -22.20 -2.52 -10.80
CA SER A 252 -23.01 -1.31 -10.94
C SER A 252 -24.38 -1.40 -10.26
N LYS A 253 -24.86 -2.62 -9.95
CA LYS A 253 -26.09 -2.91 -9.21
C LYS A 253 -25.86 -3.19 -7.72
N ALA A 254 -24.61 -3.02 -7.23
CA ALA A 254 -24.29 -3.29 -5.84
C ALA A 254 -25.14 -2.43 -4.90
N THR A 255 -25.82 -3.08 -3.95
CA THR A 255 -26.58 -2.42 -2.90
C THR A 255 -25.76 -2.29 -1.62
N ALA A 256 -26.18 -1.44 -0.69
CA ALA A 256 -25.54 -1.35 0.63
C ALA A 256 -25.55 -2.72 1.34
N GLU A 257 -26.62 -3.49 1.21
CA GLU A 257 -26.76 -4.82 1.81
C GLU A 257 -25.77 -5.83 1.21
N SER A 258 -25.57 -5.83 -0.13
CA SER A 258 -24.58 -6.69 -0.78
C SER A 258 -23.15 -6.34 -0.35
N LYS A 259 -22.84 -5.05 -0.24
CA LYS A 259 -21.53 -4.57 0.26
C LYS A 259 -21.32 -4.94 1.73
N ILE A 260 -22.33 -4.79 2.59
CA ILE A 260 -22.29 -5.20 3.99
C ILE A 260 -22.00 -6.70 4.11
N LYS A 261 -22.62 -7.54 3.28
CA LYS A 261 -22.37 -8.98 3.26
C LYS A 261 -20.91 -9.29 2.94
N MET A 262 -20.34 -8.65 1.93
CA MET A 262 -18.93 -8.82 1.57
C MET A 262 -17.97 -8.29 2.66
N ILE A 263 -18.26 -7.14 3.26
CA ILE A 263 -17.47 -6.61 4.38
C ILE A 263 -17.44 -7.62 5.54
N ASN A 264 -18.59 -8.18 5.88
CA ASN A 264 -18.67 -9.23 6.90
C ASN A 264 -17.79 -10.42 6.56
N HIS A 265 -17.81 -10.87 5.31
CA HIS A 265 -16.99 -11.99 4.85
C HIS A 265 -15.50 -11.69 4.98
N TYR A 266 -15.03 -10.59 4.38
CA TYR A 266 -13.58 -10.27 4.33
C TYR A 266 -13.04 -9.86 5.69
N TYR A 267 -13.63 -8.89 6.37
CA TYR A 267 -13.10 -8.37 7.63
C TYR A 267 -13.21 -9.34 8.81
N ARG A 268 -13.91 -10.47 8.63
CA ARG A 268 -14.01 -11.55 9.64
C ARG A 268 -13.30 -12.85 9.22
N MET A 269 -12.48 -12.81 8.18
CA MET A 269 -11.67 -13.95 7.78
C MET A 269 -10.79 -14.45 8.92
N PRO A 270 -10.67 -15.77 9.12
CA PRO A 270 -9.77 -16.33 10.12
C PRO A 270 -8.32 -16.17 9.71
N ARG A 271 -7.42 -16.33 10.65
CA ARG A 271 -5.97 -16.37 10.37
C ARG A 271 -5.63 -17.72 9.70
N TYR A 272 -5.38 -17.70 8.40
CA TYR A 272 -5.12 -18.92 7.60
C TYR A 272 -3.72 -19.49 7.80
N THR A 273 -2.72 -18.62 8.08
CA THR A 273 -1.33 -19.01 8.34
C THR A 273 -0.74 -18.13 9.46
N LYS A 274 0.37 -18.57 10.06
CA LYS A 274 1.01 -17.82 11.15
C LYS A 274 1.40 -16.39 10.75
N ASN A 275 1.75 -16.18 9.48
CA ASN A 275 2.13 -14.89 8.94
C ASN A 275 0.99 -14.14 8.22
N TYR A 276 -0.25 -14.61 8.33
CA TYR A 276 -1.44 -13.92 7.84
C TYR A 276 -1.76 -12.72 8.74
N ILE A 277 -1.94 -11.55 8.11
CA ILE A 277 -2.06 -10.28 8.82
C ILE A 277 -3.40 -9.56 8.59
N GLY A 278 -4.36 -10.15 7.90
CA GLY A 278 -5.62 -9.48 7.53
C GLY A 278 -5.46 -8.61 6.27
N GLY A 279 -5.51 -7.30 6.42
CA GLY A 279 -5.49 -6.32 5.34
C GLY A 279 -6.88 -5.81 5.02
N TYR A 280 -7.57 -6.41 4.02
CA TYR A 280 -8.97 -6.12 3.65
C TYR A 280 -9.21 -4.72 3.10
N PHE A 281 -8.29 -4.13 2.41
CA PHE A 281 -8.38 -2.78 1.88
C PHE A 281 -9.60 -2.62 0.97
N TRP A 282 -10.75 -2.20 1.57
CA TRP A 282 -12.00 -1.99 0.84
C TRP A 282 -11.80 -0.92 -0.23
N TRP A 283 -11.97 -1.28 -1.52
CA TRP A 283 -11.58 -0.44 -2.64
C TRP A 283 -12.35 0.89 -2.67
N TYR A 284 -13.65 0.83 -2.65
CA TYR A 284 -14.49 2.03 -2.74
C TYR A 284 -14.81 2.64 -1.36
N TRP A 285 -13.91 2.53 -0.36
CA TRP A 285 -14.20 2.99 0.98
C TRP A 285 -14.57 4.47 1.06
N VAL A 286 -13.91 5.34 0.29
CA VAL A 286 -14.19 6.79 0.28
C VAL A 286 -15.59 7.05 -0.24
N GLN A 287 -15.96 6.43 -1.37
CA GLN A 287 -17.27 6.56 -1.98
C GLN A 287 -18.35 5.95 -1.07
N ASP A 288 -18.12 4.70 -0.65
CA ASP A 288 -19.12 3.89 0.04
C ASP A 288 -19.39 4.33 1.48
N ALA A 289 -18.33 4.76 2.19
CA ALA A 289 -18.41 5.01 3.63
C ALA A 289 -18.29 6.49 4.03
N VAL A 290 -17.58 7.32 3.25
CA VAL A 290 -17.26 8.70 3.65
C VAL A 290 -18.19 9.72 3.03
N PHE A 291 -18.47 9.60 1.73
CA PHE A 291 -19.18 10.65 0.98
C PHE A 291 -20.64 10.32 0.68
N GLN A 292 -21.06 9.05 0.68
CA GLN A 292 -22.47 8.71 0.47
C GLN A 292 -23.33 9.04 1.69
N LYS A 293 -24.59 9.41 1.44
CA LYS A 293 -25.57 9.73 2.48
C LYS A 293 -25.74 8.61 3.51
N ASP A 294 -25.78 7.36 3.04
CA ASP A 294 -25.93 6.15 3.87
C ASP A 294 -24.57 5.46 4.18
N GLY A 295 -23.46 6.12 3.89
CA GLY A 295 -22.10 5.59 4.10
C GLY A 295 -21.80 5.18 5.53
N TYR A 296 -22.49 5.77 6.50
CA TYR A 296 -22.40 5.36 7.90
C TYR A 296 -22.75 3.87 8.12
N LYS A 297 -23.63 3.25 7.30
CA LYS A 297 -23.97 1.83 7.38
C LYS A 297 -22.76 0.96 7.02
N ILE A 298 -22.05 1.33 5.97
CA ILE A 298 -20.83 0.66 5.52
C ILE A 298 -19.72 0.83 6.56
N GLN A 299 -19.47 2.05 7.01
CA GLN A 299 -18.46 2.32 8.04
C GLN A 299 -18.77 1.58 9.35
N ASN A 300 -20.02 1.56 9.78
CA ASN A 300 -20.44 0.83 10.98
C ASN A 300 -20.20 -0.67 10.84
N GLU A 301 -20.44 -1.26 9.66
CA GLU A 301 -20.21 -2.69 9.46
C GLU A 301 -18.72 -3.04 9.43
N ILE A 302 -17.89 -2.21 8.81
CA ILE A 302 -16.43 -2.33 8.90
C ILE A 302 -16.00 -2.31 10.38
N ASN A 303 -16.46 -1.32 11.15
CA ASN A 303 -16.10 -1.18 12.56
C ASN A 303 -16.58 -2.37 13.42
N LYS A 304 -17.79 -2.88 13.19
CA LYS A 304 -18.32 -4.08 13.87
C LYS A 304 -17.50 -5.32 13.53
N SER A 305 -17.14 -5.49 12.27
CA SER A 305 -16.36 -6.64 11.81
C SER A 305 -14.92 -6.62 12.36
N ILE A 306 -14.31 -5.44 12.45
CA ILE A 306 -13.00 -5.27 13.12
C ILE A 306 -13.08 -5.67 14.60
N ASN A 307 -14.10 -5.17 15.33
CA ASN A 307 -14.28 -5.52 16.74
C ASN A 307 -14.52 -7.01 16.93
N TYR A 308 -15.37 -7.63 16.09
CA TYR A 308 -15.61 -9.07 16.12
C TYR A 308 -14.32 -9.87 15.94
N THR A 309 -13.52 -9.51 14.94
CA THR A 309 -12.26 -10.22 14.62
C THR A 309 -11.24 -10.03 15.74
N ASN A 310 -11.09 -8.83 16.30
CA ASN A 310 -10.18 -8.59 17.42
C ASN A 310 -10.53 -9.40 18.67
N MET A 311 -11.82 -9.63 18.94
CA MET A 311 -12.24 -10.49 20.06
C MET A 311 -11.97 -11.98 19.81
N ASN A 312 -11.86 -12.41 18.54
CA ASN A 312 -11.72 -13.80 18.13
C ASN A 312 -10.31 -14.15 17.60
N LEU A 313 -9.39 -13.20 17.51
CA LEU A 313 -7.99 -13.42 17.08
C LEU A 313 -7.10 -14.01 18.20
N LYS A 314 -7.62 -14.91 18.98
CA LYS A 314 -6.83 -15.61 20.03
C LYS A 314 -5.91 -16.67 19.45
#